data_4e3c68e897733870b8ef6631ae0e463d
#
_entry.id   4e3c68e897733870b8ef6631ae0e463d
#
_cell.length_a   1.000
_cell.length_b   1.000
_cell.length_c   1.000
_cell.angle_alpha   90.00
_cell.angle_beta   90.00
_cell.angle_gamma   90.00
#
_symmetry.space_group_name_H-M   'P 1'
#
loop_
_entity.id
_entity.type
_entity.pdbx_description
1 polymer ?
#
loop_
_entity_poly.entity_id
_entity_poly.type
_entity_poly.pdbx_seq_one_letter_code
_entity_poly.pdbx_strand_id
1 'polypeptide(L)'
;MPLGGTDVALLSASVVLLAGSTVGSARAALTYYSENYGAQVEVSNIGVSLVENDKVISKRDYASNGKWDEATGDLLTGLKEEKIVPGKQYDEVIKVTNSGSIDSYVRVILKKSWTNKEGVKDTTLSPDLIDLNLKEGSGWVIDKNASTKERTILYYTGILPAGKSTPALSDTLTIDGSIATKVKAGCHRKTTV
;
A
#
# COMPACT_ATOMS: atom_id res chain seq x y z
N MET A 1 70.11 -20.39 43.18
CA MET A 1 70.97 -20.21 42.01
C MET A 1 70.44 -19.01 41.25
N PRO A 2 71.24 -17.99 41.01
CA PRO A 2 70.77 -16.85 40.21
C PRO A 2 70.70 -17.35 38.73
N LEU A 3 69.59 -17.00 38.09
CA LEU A 3 69.39 -17.26 36.65
C LEU A 3 70.49 -16.53 35.85
N GLY A 4 71.18 -17.27 34.98
CA GLY A 4 72.22 -16.72 34.13
C GLY A 4 71.69 -15.72 33.13
N GLY A 5 72.51 -14.73 32.73
CA GLY A 5 72.07 -13.69 31.81
C GLY A 5 71.43 -14.19 30.50
N THR A 6 71.80 -15.39 30.03
CA THR A 6 71.20 -16.05 28.87
C THR A 6 69.77 -16.53 29.12
N ASP A 7 69.46 -16.97 30.36
CA ASP A 7 68.13 -17.45 30.69
C ASP A 7 67.12 -16.30 30.76
N VAL A 8 67.56 -15.16 31.27
CA VAL A 8 66.76 -13.93 31.32
C VAL A 8 66.48 -13.40 29.91
N ALA A 9 67.46 -13.46 29.01
CA ALA A 9 67.29 -13.01 27.62
C ALA A 9 66.33 -13.93 26.87
N LEU A 10 66.37 -15.24 27.07
CA LEU A 10 65.44 -16.20 26.43
C LEU A 10 63.98 -16.01 26.96
N LEU A 11 63.82 -15.80 28.25
CA LEU A 11 62.52 -15.53 28.86
C LEU A 11 61.90 -14.22 28.35
N SER A 12 62.71 -13.16 28.24
CA SER A 12 62.22 -11.87 27.71
C SER A 12 61.84 -11.96 26.22
N ALA A 13 62.61 -12.71 25.42
CA ALA A 13 62.32 -12.93 24.01
C ALA A 13 61.01 -13.72 23.80
N SER A 14 60.77 -14.75 24.64
CA SER A 14 59.52 -15.53 24.58
C SER A 14 58.30 -14.76 24.95
N VAL A 15 58.36 -13.84 25.93
CA VAL A 15 57.22 -12.95 26.29
C VAL A 15 56.90 -11.97 25.16
N VAL A 16 57.90 -11.40 24.50
CA VAL A 16 57.72 -10.49 23.37
C VAL A 16 57.09 -11.21 22.18
N LEU A 17 57.52 -12.44 21.88
CA LEU A 17 56.93 -13.26 20.82
C LEU A 17 55.49 -13.67 21.10
N LEU A 18 55.15 -14.01 22.35
CA LEU A 18 53.79 -14.32 22.77
C LEU A 18 52.88 -13.12 22.66
N ALA A 19 53.33 -11.94 23.12
CA ALA A 19 52.57 -10.70 23.02
C ALA A 19 52.38 -10.26 21.53
N GLY A 20 53.40 -10.42 20.72
CA GLY A 20 53.35 -10.11 19.27
C GLY A 20 52.40 -11.03 18.50
N SER A 21 52.36 -12.35 18.85
CA SER A 21 51.49 -13.32 18.17
C SER A 21 50.00 -13.11 18.52
N THR A 22 49.69 -12.74 19.74
CA THR A 22 48.28 -12.48 20.15
C THR A 22 47.72 -11.21 19.51
N VAL A 23 48.52 -10.14 19.37
CA VAL A 23 48.08 -8.90 18.73
C VAL A 23 47.95 -9.11 17.20
N GLY A 24 48.86 -9.87 16.58
CA GLY A 24 48.77 -10.17 15.15
C GLY A 24 47.55 -11.00 14.80
N SER A 25 47.25 -12.05 15.60
CA SER A 25 46.07 -12.89 15.36
C SER A 25 44.77 -12.18 15.63
N ALA A 26 44.70 -11.29 16.62
CA ALA A 26 43.50 -10.49 16.89
C ALA A 26 43.22 -9.49 15.77
N ARG A 27 44.27 -8.84 15.21
CA ARG A 27 44.12 -7.97 14.05
C ARG A 27 43.68 -8.70 12.78
N ALA A 28 44.30 -9.89 12.53
CA ALA A 28 43.91 -10.72 11.38
C ALA A 28 42.48 -11.21 11.50
N ALA A 29 42.01 -11.61 12.69
CA ALA A 29 40.62 -11.98 12.90
C ALA A 29 39.65 -10.80 12.73
N LEU A 30 39.99 -9.63 13.26
CA LEU A 30 39.16 -8.41 13.09
C LEU A 30 39.09 -7.94 11.63
N THR A 31 40.20 -8.02 10.88
CA THR A 31 40.20 -7.64 9.45
C THR A 31 39.43 -8.69 8.63
N TYR A 32 39.51 -9.94 8.94
CA TYR A 32 38.78 -11.01 8.22
C TYR A 32 37.27 -10.91 8.45
N TYR A 33 36.81 -10.49 9.64
CA TYR A 33 35.40 -10.31 9.93
C TYR A 33 34.85 -8.96 9.45
N SER A 34 35.69 -7.94 9.25
CA SER A 34 35.24 -6.62 8.77
C SER A 34 35.11 -6.53 7.25
N GLU A 35 35.79 -7.38 6.48
CA GLU A 35 35.74 -7.31 5.01
C GLU A 35 34.57 -8.06 4.37
N ASN A 36 33.83 -8.90 5.12
CA ASN A 36 32.80 -9.77 4.54
C ASN A 36 31.36 -9.60 5.09
N TYR A 37 31.10 -8.61 5.93
CA TYR A 37 29.73 -8.32 6.36
C TYR A 37 29.26 -6.98 5.81
N GLY A 38 29.17 -6.88 4.48
CA GLY A 38 28.24 -5.99 3.84
C GLY A 38 26.86 -6.64 3.93
N ALA A 39 26.15 -6.49 5.04
CA ALA A 39 24.73 -6.79 5.08
C ALA A 39 24.03 -5.74 4.20
N GLN A 40 23.80 -6.07 2.96
CA GLN A 40 22.93 -5.30 2.08
C GLN A 40 21.49 -5.60 2.55
N VAL A 41 20.97 -4.76 3.43
CA VAL A 41 19.57 -4.81 3.81
C VAL A 41 18.80 -4.10 2.72
N GLU A 42 18.29 -4.85 1.77
CA GLU A 42 17.27 -4.35 0.87
C GLU A 42 16.00 -4.12 1.70
N VAL A 43 15.68 -2.86 1.95
CA VAL A 43 14.40 -2.51 2.57
C VAL A 43 13.33 -2.63 1.49
N SER A 44 12.57 -3.71 1.55
CA SER A 44 11.41 -3.90 0.68
C SER A 44 10.31 -2.91 1.06
N ASN A 45 9.85 -2.15 0.11
CA ASN A 45 8.74 -1.22 0.29
C ASN A 45 7.42 -1.90 -0.05
N ILE A 46 6.47 -1.85 0.88
CA ILE A 46 5.08 -2.24 0.64
C ILE A 46 4.33 -0.99 0.20
N GLY A 47 3.65 -1.05 -0.93
CA GLY A 47 2.91 0.09 -1.42
C GLY A 47 1.73 -0.30 -2.30
N VAL A 48 0.65 0.47 -2.21
CA VAL A 48 -0.53 0.29 -3.03
C VAL A 48 -1.17 1.64 -3.35
N SER A 49 -1.59 1.81 -4.59
CA SER A 49 -2.29 3.00 -5.06
C SER A 49 -3.61 2.61 -5.71
N LEU A 50 -4.68 3.31 -5.37
CA LEU A 50 -5.96 3.27 -6.07
C LEU A 50 -5.92 4.28 -7.21
N VAL A 51 -6.22 3.82 -8.41
CA VAL A 51 -6.15 4.61 -9.64
C VAL A 51 -7.54 4.69 -10.26
N GLU A 52 -8.02 5.91 -10.48
CA GLU A 52 -9.26 6.23 -11.15
C GLU A 52 -8.95 6.97 -12.46
N ASN A 53 -9.42 6.46 -13.60
CA ASN A 53 -9.22 7.09 -14.91
C ASN A 53 -7.76 7.53 -15.14
N ASP A 54 -6.81 6.61 -14.83
CA ASP A 54 -5.35 6.79 -14.91
C ASP A 54 -4.75 7.85 -13.95
N LYS A 55 -5.50 8.32 -12.96
CA LYS A 55 -5.00 9.21 -11.90
C LYS A 55 -4.97 8.48 -10.56
N VAL A 56 -3.88 8.66 -9.82
CA VAL A 56 -3.79 8.14 -8.44
C VAL A 56 -4.70 8.99 -7.55
N ILE A 57 -5.68 8.33 -6.93
CA ILE A 57 -6.65 8.98 -6.04
C ILE A 57 -6.28 8.76 -4.57
N SER A 58 -5.82 7.57 -4.27
CA SER A 58 -5.45 7.17 -2.91
C SER A 58 -4.18 6.34 -2.96
N LYS A 59 -3.32 6.50 -1.98
CA LYS A 59 -2.11 5.70 -1.85
C LYS A 59 -1.83 5.35 -0.40
N ARG A 60 -1.14 4.23 -0.23
CA ARG A 60 -0.63 3.80 1.06
C ARG A 60 0.71 3.10 0.83
N ASP A 61 1.78 3.83 1.08
CA ASP A 61 3.15 3.37 0.84
C ASP A 61 3.92 3.35 2.16
N TYR A 62 4.61 2.25 2.44
CA TYR A 62 5.53 2.17 3.56
C TYR A 62 6.90 2.67 3.13
N ALA A 63 7.26 3.85 3.59
CA ALA A 63 8.51 4.48 3.20
C ALA A 63 9.72 3.85 3.92
N SER A 64 10.89 4.00 3.31
CA SER A 64 12.17 3.50 3.86
C SER A 64 12.54 4.08 5.22
N ASN A 65 11.92 5.19 5.62
CA ASN A 65 12.07 5.81 6.95
C ASN A 65 11.22 5.15 8.06
N GLY A 66 10.54 4.03 7.76
CA GLY A 66 9.69 3.31 8.68
C GLY A 66 8.32 3.95 8.94
N LYS A 67 7.89 4.89 8.11
CA LYS A 67 6.59 5.57 8.22
C LYS A 67 5.72 5.26 7.02
N TRP A 68 4.40 5.26 7.24
CA TRP A 68 3.43 5.21 6.17
C TRP A 68 3.27 6.58 5.53
N ASP A 69 3.34 6.65 4.20
CA ASP A 69 2.90 7.77 3.39
C ASP A 69 1.51 7.43 2.84
N GLU A 70 0.50 8.07 3.39
CA GLU A 70 -0.90 7.80 3.07
C GLU A 70 -1.55 9.05 2.51
N ALA A 71 -2.28 8.88 1.42
CA ALA A 71 -3.17 9.89 0.88
C ALA A 71 -4.51 9.22 0.58
N THR A 72 -5.58 9.75 1.14
CA THR A 72 -6.94 9.30 0.87
C THR A 72 -7.64 10.33 0.03
N GLY A 73 -8.14 9.95 -1.12
CA GLY A 73 -8.94 10.76 -2.01
C GLY A 73 -10.34 10.18 -2.18
N ASP A 74 -11.25 11.05 -2.60
CA ASP A 74 -12.60 10.66 -3.00
C ASP A 74 -12.56 10.23 -4.47
N LEU A 75 -13.24 9.15 -4.81
CA LEU A 75 -13.53 8.76 -6.19
C LEU A 75 -14.46 9.80 -6.86
N LEU A 76 -14.69 9.64 -8.15
CA LEU A 76 -15.53 10.51 -8.98
C LEU A 76 -14.92 11.91 -9.21
N THR A 77 -13.59 11.98 -9.28
CA THR A 77 -12.87 13.25 -9.48
C THR A 77 -13.22 13.89 -10.82
N GLY A 78 -13.49 13.10 -11.86
CA GLY A 78 -13.91 13.57 -13.18
C GLY A 78 -15.34 14.14 -13.20
N LEU A 79 -16.17 13.78 -12.22
CA LEU A 79 -17.58 14.17 -12.16
C LEU A 79 -17.87 15.34 -11.20
N LYS A 80 -16.83 15.85 -10.52
CA LYS A 80 -16.99 16.92 -9.51
C LYS A 80 -17.59 18.20 -10.10
N GLU A 81 -17.33 18.45 -11.37
CA GLU A 81 -17.77 19.66 -12.09
C GLU A 81 -18.96 19.40 -13.03
N GLU A 82 -19.28 18.15 -13.30
CA GLU A 82 -20.41 17.79 -14.15
C GLU A 82 -21.68 17.61 -13.33
N LYS A 83 -22.79 18.11 -13.88
CA LYS A 83 -24.11 17.81 -13.33
C LYS A 83 -24.45 16.35 -13.65
N ILE A 84 -24.43 15.52 -12.63
CA ILE A 84 -24.78 14.10 -12.77
C ILE A 84 -26.24 14.00 -13.22
N VAL A 85 -26.46 13.30 -14.34
CA VAL A 85 -27.78 13.01 -14.89
C VAL A 85 -28.17 11.58 -14.49
N PRO A 86 -29.22 11.41 -13.67
CA PRO A 86 -29.72 10.07 -13.32
C PRO A 86 -30.07 9.24 -14.56
N GLY A 87 -29.68 7.97 -14.56
CA GLY A 87 -29.84 7.05 -15.68
C GLY A 87 -28.75 7.12 -16.75
N LYS A 88 -27.90 8.15 -16.73
CA LYS A 88 -26.73 8.23 -17.62
C LYS A 88 -25.57 7.40 -17.05
N GLN A 89 -24.89 6.67 -17.92
CA GLN A 89 -23.66 5.99 -17.63
C GLN A 89 -22.46 6.91 -17.85
N TYR A 90 -21.50 6.85 -16.92
CA TYR A 90 -20.24 7.60 -16.94
C TYR A 90 -19.08 6.63 -16.94
N ASP A 91 -18.01 6.95 -17.63
CA ASP A 91 -16.77 6.17 -17.59
C ASP A 91 -16.12 6.36 -16.20
N GLU A 92 -15.87 5.23 -15.52
CA GLU A 92 -15.31 5.21 -14.17
C GLU A 92 -14.42 3.98 -14.03
N VAL A 93 -13.22 4.08 -14.59
CA VAL A 93 -12.25 2.99 -14.58
C VAL A 93 -11.44 3.01 -13.30
N ILE A 94 -11.68 2.02 -12.44
CA ILE A 94 -10.98 1.89 -11.16
C ILE A 94 -10.08 0.66 -11.19
N LYS A 95 -8.80 0.84 -10.87
CA LYS A 95 -7.80 -0.23 -10.76
C LYS A 95 -6.87 0.00 -9.58
N VAL A 96 -6.15 -1.03 -9.17
CA VAL A 96 -5.14 -0.94 -8.12
C VAL A 96 -3.76 -1.18 -8.72
N THR A 97 -2.79 -0.35 -8.34
CA THR A 97 -1.39 -0.51 -8.72
C THR A 97 -0.57 -0.83 -7.48
N ASN A 98 0.30 -1.83 -7.58
CA ASN A 98 1.32 -2.08 -6.57
C ASN A 98 2.45 -1.07 -6.76
N SER A 99 2.50 -0.06 -5.89
CA SER A 99 3.54 0.97 -5.88
C SER A 99 4.78 0.55 -5.07
N GLY A 100 4.72 -0.62 -4.42
CA GLY A 100 5.83 -1.18 -3.66
C GLY A 100 6.87 -1.91 -4.52
N SER A 101 7.91 -2.42 -3.87
CA SER A 101 9.00 -3.19 -4.47
C SER A 101 8.84 -4.71 -4.34
N ILE A 102 7.80 -5.18 -3.66
CA ILE A 102 7.50 -6.60 -3.47
C ILE A 102 6.11 -6.94 -3.96
N ASP A 103 5.95 -8.19 -4.36
CA ASP A 103 4.66 -8.75 -4.75
C ASP A 103 3.69 -8.73 -3.57
N SER A 104 2.41 -8.40 -3.82
CA SER A 104 1.44 -8.17 -2.75
C SER A 104 0.06 -8.73 -3.06
N TYR A 105 -0.65 -9.14 -2.00
CA TYR A 105 -2.08 -9.41 -2.07
C TYR A 105 -2.86 -8.10 -1.92
N VAL A 106 -3.94 -7.96 -2.67
CA VAL A 106 -4.73 -6.73 -2.70
C VAL A 106 -6.15 -6.98 -2.21
N ARG A 107 -6.60 -6.13 -1.28
CA ARG A 107 -7.98 -6.00 -0.86
C ARG A 107 -8.44 -4.57 -1.03
N VAL A 108 -9.59 -4.37 -1.65
CA VAL A 108 -10.22 -3.06 -1.80
C VAL A 108 -11.50 -3.00 -0.98
N ILE A 109 -11.69 -1.91 -0.27
CA ILE A 109 -12.94 -1.63 0.47
C ILE A 109 -13.52 -0.35 -0.14
N LEU A 110 -14.60 -0.50 -0.89
CA LEU A 110 -15.35 0.62 -1.43
C LEU A 110 -16.50 0.98 -0.49
N LYS A 111 -16.64 2.26 -0.21
CA LYS A 111 -17.77 2.78 0.58
C LYS A 111 -18.56 3.77 -0.28
N LYS A 112 -19.86 3.65 -0.30
CA LYS A 112 -20.77 4.53 -1.01
C LYS A 112 -21.91 4.98 -0.12
N SER A 113 -22.20 6.26 -0.13
CA SER A 113 -23.30 6.84 0.65
C SER A 113 -23.81 8.13 0.00
N TRP A 114 -25.00 8.51 0.37
CA TRP A 114 -25.55 9.81 0.03
C TRP A 114 -25.25 10.81 1.14
N THR A 115 -24.93 12.04 0.76
CA THR A 115 -24.78 13.15 1.70
C THR A 115 -25.62 14.34 1.26
N ASN A 116 -26.09 15.12 2.21
CA ASN A 116 -26.76 16.41 1.93
C ASN A 116 -25.71 17.50 1.57
N LYS A 117 -26.17 18.74 1.36
CA LYS A 117 -25.31 19.88 1.02
C LYS A 117 -24.28 20.19 2.09
N GLU A 118 -24.60 19.94 3.34
CA GLU A 118 -23.76 20.16 4.51
C GLU A 118 -22.74 19.02 4.72
N GLY A 119 -22.76 17.98 3.84
CA GLY A 119 -21.88 16.83 3.96
C GLY A 119 -22.34 15.79 4.98
N VAL A 120 -23.53 15.96 5.55
CA VAL A 120 -24.11 15.00 6.49
C VAL A 120 -24.73 13.84 5.73
N LYS A 121 -24.55 12.61 6.23
CA LYS A 121 -25.10 11.40 5.62
C LYS A 121 -26.63 11.47 5.51
N ASP A 122 -27.11 11.20 4.29
CA ASP A 122 -28.55 11.13 3.98
C ASP A 122 -28.96 9.66 3.84
N THR A 123 -29.75 9.17 4.78
CA THR A 123 -30.25 7.79 4.80
C THR A 123 -31.59 7.60 4.08
N THR A 124 -32.15 8.66 3.53
CA THR A 124 -33.43 8.60 2.80
C THR A 124 -33.30 7.96 1.42
N LEU A 125 -32.08 7.92 0.88
CA LEU A 125 -31.77 7.27 -0.37
C LEU A 125 -30.94 6.01 -0.13
N SER A 126 -31.31 4.91 -0.81
CA SER A 126 -30.53 3.70 -0.75
C SER A 126 -29.19 3.87 -1.46
N PRO A 127 -28.08 3.41 -0.87
CA PRO A 127 -26.79 3.31 -1.58
C PRO A 127 -26.83 2.43 -2.82
N ASP A 128 -27.80 1.52 -2.92
CA ASP A 128 -27.97 0.66 -4.11
C ASP A 128 -28.29 1.45 -5.39
N LEU A 129 -28.74 2.70 -5.26
CA LEU A 129 -28.96 3.61 -6.38
C LEU A 129 -27.66 4.11 -7.02
N ILE A 130 -26.53 3.84 -6.41
CA ILE A 130 -25.18 4.11 -6.93
C ILE A 130 -24.61 2.77 -7.42
N ASP A 131 -24.51 2.59 -8.74
CA ASP A 131 -23.95 1.39 -9.34
C ASP A 131 -22.59 1.68 -9.96
N LEU A 132 -21.55 1.05 -9.40
CA LEU A 132 -20.18 1.11 -9.90
C LEU A 132 -19.86 0.01 -10.90
N ASN A 133 -20.84 -0.83 -11.29
CA ASN A 133 -20.65 -1.95 -12.21
C ASN A 133 -19.41 -2.79 -11.88
N LEU A 134 -19.31 -3.20 -10.60
CA LEU A 134 -18.16 -3.95 -10.10
C LEU A 134 -18.02 -5.29 -10.82
N LYS A 135 -16.79 -5.59 -11.27
CA LYS A 135 -16.50 -6.75 -12.10
C LYS A 135 -16.05 -7.95 -11.26
N GLU A 136 -16.91 -8.94 -11.12
CA GLU A 136 -16.52 -10.28 -10.67
C GLU A 136 -15.98 -11.11 -11.84
N GLY A 137 -15.02 -12.00 -11.58
CA GLY A 137 -14.51 -12.95 -12.57
C GLY A 137 -13.32 -12.48 -13.40
N SER A 138 -12.95 -11.20 -13.38
CA SER A 138 -11.73 -10.66 -14.02
C SER A 138 -10.54 -10.59 -13.06
N GLY A 139 -10.42 -11.58 -12.17
CA GLY A 139 -9.43 -11.61 -11.09
C GLY A 139 -9.92 -10.97 -9.80
N TRP A 140 -11.16 -10.48 -9.75
CA TRP A 140 -11.77 -9.92 -8.55
C TRP A 140 -12.90 -10.81 -8.03
N VAL A 141 -12.99 -10.93 -6.71
CA VAL A 141 -14.06 -11.61 -5.98
C VAL A 141 -14.62 -10.69 -4.93
N ILE A 142 -15.95 -10.59 -4.88
CA ILE A 142 -16.67 -9.83 -3.86
C ILE A 142 -16.94 -10.75 -2.66
N ASP A 143 -16.51 -10.32 -1.48
CA ASP A 143 -16.90 -10.97 -0.23
C ASP A 143 -18.32 -10.55 0.14
N LYS A 144 -19.29 -11.37 -0.26
CA LYS A 144 -20.72 -11.10 -0.02
C LYS A 144 -21.08 -11.13 1.46
N ASN A 145 -20.35 -11.91 2.26
CA ASN A 145 -20.62 -12.03 3.70
C ASN A 145 -20.15 -10.81 4.49
N ALA A 146 -19.04 -10.21 4.07
CA ALA A 146 -18.48 -9.02 4.71
C ALA A 146 -18.95 -7.71 4.07
N SER A 147 -19.66 -7.77 2.94
CA SER A 147 -20.20 -6.61 2.24
C SER A 147 -21.57 -6.21 2.75
N THR A 148 -21.90 -4.94 2.59
CA THR A 148 -23.22 -4.34 2.88
C THR A 148 -23.63 -3.45 1.72
N LYS A 149 -24.83 -2.84 1.75
CA LYS A 149 -25.26 -1.88 0.74
C LYS A 149 -24.33 -0.67 0.60
N GLU A 150 -23.68 -0.27 1.69
CA GLU A 150 -22.78 0.89 1.75
C GLU A 150 -21.31 0.52 1.58
N ARG A 151 -20.95 -0.73 1.83
CA ARG A 151 -19.57 -1.19 1.82
C ARG A 151 -19.45 -2.46 0.99
N THR A 152 -18.60 -2.43 0.00
CA THR A 152 -18.24 -3.62 -0.78
C THR A 152 -16.77 -3.95 -0.55
N ILE A 153 -16.50 -5.21 -0.21
CA ILE A 153 -15.14 -5.72 -0.01
C ILE A 153 -14.80 -6.61 -1.21
N LEU A 154 -13.71 -6.28 -1.88
CA LEU A 154 -13.20 -7.03 -3.02
C LEU A 154 -11.80 -7.55 -2.72
N TYR A 155 -11.53 -8.78 -3.14
CA TYR A 155 -10.20 -9.37 -3.11
C TYR A 155 -9.73 -9.63 -4.54
N TYR A 156 -8.49 -9.23 -4.83
CA TYR A 156 -7.80 -9.67 -6.02
C TYR A 156 -7.29 -11.10 -5.80
N THR A 157 -7.66 -12.03 -6.67
CA THR A 157 -7.39 -13.47 -6.48
C THR A 157 -5.95 -13.87 -6.76
N GLY A 158 -5.22 -13.05 -7.50
CA GLY A 158 -3.81 -13.26 -7.79
C GLY A 158 -2.87 -12.50 -6.85
N ILE A 159 -1.60 -12.80 -6.97
CA ILE A 159 -0.53 -11.97 -6.41
C ILE A 159 -0.29 -10.84 -7.40
N LEU A 160 -0.29 -9.59 -6.94
CA LEU A 160 -0.01 -8.42 -7.76
C LEU A 160 1.49 -8.12 -7.73
N PRO A 161 2.22 -8.34 -8.83
CA PRO A 161 3.65 -8.08 -8.86
C PRO A 161 3.98 -6.60 -8.65
N ALA A 162 5.17 -6.34 -8.14
CA ALA A 162 5.70 -4.99 -7.96
C ALA A 162 5.60 -4.16 -9.24
N GLY A 163 5.12 -2.93 -9.14
CA GLY A 163 4.95 -2.01 -10.26
C GLY A 163 3.84 -2.39 -11.26
N LYS A 164 3.03 -3.42 -11.00
CA LYS A 164 1.93 -3.83 -11.88
C LYS A 164 0.58 -3.35 -11.35
N SER A 165 -0.39 -3.28 -12.28
CA SER A 165 -1.78 -2.95 -11.96
C SER A 165 -2.67 -4.16 -12.15
N THR A 166 -3.73 -4.21 -11.35
CA THR A 166 -4.81 -5.19 -11.52
C THR A 166 -5.62 -4.87 -12.80
N PRO A 167 -6.38 -5.82 -13.31
CA PRO A 167 -7.53 -5.51 -14.15
C PRO A 167 -8.47 -4.52 -13.44
N ALA A 168 -9.22 -3.75 -14.21
CA ALA A 168 -10.20 -2.83 -13.66
C ALA A 168 -11.23 -3.57 -12.82
N LEU A 169 -11.50 -3.06 -11.61
CA LEU A 169 -12.58 -3.57 -10.75
C LEU A 169 -13.93 -2.92 -11.06
N SER A 170 -13.91 -1.78 -11.75
CA SER A 170 -15.06 -1.05 -12.27
C SER A 170 -14.66 -0.36 -13.57
N ASP A 171 -15.58 -0.22 -14.52
CA ASP A 171 -15.39 0.57 -15.74
C ASP A 171 -16.37 1.73 -15.82
N THR A 172 -17.50 1.65 -15.13
CA THR A 172 -18.58 2.61 -15.29
C THR A 172 -19.28 2.88 -13.97
N LEU A 173 -19.82 4.09 -13.88
CA LEU A 173 -20.74 4.52 -12.82
C LEU A 173 -22.09 4.84 -13.42
N THR A 174 -23.16 4.39 -12.78
CA THR A 174 -24.52 4.80 -13.10
C THR A 174 -25.25 5.18 -11.81
N ILE A 175 -25.92 6.32 -11.81
CA ILE A 175 -26.87 6.69 -10.79
C ILE A 175 -28.27 6.32 -11.29
N ASP A 176 -29.00 5.51 -10.52
CA ASP A 176 -30.33 5.02 -10.90
C ASP A 176 -31.28 6.18 -11.25
N GLY A 177 -31.99 6.05 -12.37
CA GLY A 177 -32.91 7.07 -12.87
C GLY A 177 -34.08 7.40 -11.92
N SER A 178 -34.48 6.43 -11.06
CA SER A 178 -35.55 6.62 -10.08
C SER A 178 -35.25 7.70 -9.04
N ILE A 179 -33.96 8.08 -8.90
CA ILE A 179 -33.56 9.14 -7.95
C ILE A 179 -34.22 10.48 -8.31
N ALA A 180 -34.46 10.75 -9.61
CA ALA A 180 -35.07 12.00 -10.05
C ALA A 180 -36.46 12.23 -9.43
N THR A 181 -37.19 11.15 -9.15
CA THR A 181 -38.51 11.23 -8.50
C THR A 181 -38.43 11.27 -6.97
N LYS A 182 -37.30 10.82 -6.39
CA LYS A 182 -37.08 10.75 -4.92
C LYS A 182 -36.45 12.02 -4.36
N VAL A 183 -35.83 12.83 -5.22
CA VAL A 183 -35.19 14.08 -4.81
C VAL A 183 -36.16 15.22 -4.98
N LYS A 184 -36.61 15.84 -3.89
CA LYS A 184 -37.36 17.12 -3.94
C LYS A 184 -36.45 18.18 -4.57
N ALA A 185 -37.01 18.96 -5.49
CA ALA A 185 -36.30 20.05 -6.16
C ALA A 185 -35.57 20.94 -5.14
N GLY A 186 -34.27 21.12 -5.30
CA GLY A 186 -33.45 21.97 -4.43
C GLY A 186 -32.36 21.25 -3.61
N CYS A 187 -32.32 19.91 -3.60
CA CYS A 187 -31.27 19.17 -2.89
C CYS A 187 -30.10 18.86 -3.84
N HIS A 188 -29.00 19.63 -3.74
CA HIS A 188 -27.74 19.22 -4.36
C HIS A 188 -27.08 18.18 -3.47
N ARG A 189 -26.73 17.03 -3.99
CA ARG A 189 -26.18 15.91 -3.22
C ARG A 189 -24.76 15.62 -3.65
N LYS A 190 -23.88 15.47 -2.65
CA LYS A 190 -22.52 15.00 -2.84
C LYS A 190 -22.54 13.48 -2.68
N THR A 191 -22.02 12.73 -3.64
CA THR A 191 -21.79 11.31 -3.51
C THR A 191 -20.35 11.10 -3.08
N THR A 192 -20.14 10.42 -1.96
CA THR A 192 -18.81 9.98 -1.51
C THR A 192 -18.72 8.47 -1.73
N VAL A 193 -17.70 8.04 -2.43
CA VAL A 193 -17.41 6.61 -2.67
C VAL A 193 -16.20 6.19 -1.87
#